data_40182bf9771b001b8e4bcf840c2758c3
#
_entry.id   40182bf9771b001b8e4bcf840c2758c3
#
_cell.length_a   1.000
_cell.length_b   1.000
_cell.length_c   1.000
_cell.angle_alpha   90.00
_cell.angle_beta   90.00
_cell.angle_gamma   90.00
#
_symmetry.space_group_name_H-M   'P 1'
#
loop_
_entity.id
_entity.type
_entity.pdbx_description
1 polymer ?
#
loop_
_entity_poly.entity_id
_entity_poly.type
_entity_poly.pdbx_seq_one_letter_code
_entity_poly.pdbx_strand_id
1 'polypeptide(L)'
;MKILIVYYSLYGHVLKLAQAVKEGAESVKGAEVLFRRVEEFDVVLKNTADDKYLSQVREQQKDIPVCTLDDLRAADGVLIGSPTRYGNMTAQMKQLIDSTASLWLKGEMEGKPAGVFTCTASTHGGQETTLVTMMIPLLHLGMLIVGVPYSVEGMLHTEARGGTPYGATAIAGGQGELQPKPEDLAIARALGRRVAEITARVRG
;
A
#
# COMPACT_ATOMS: atom_id res chain seq x y z
N MET A 1 -16.51 10.50 -2.14
CA MET A 1 -16.09 9.22 -1.50
C MET A 1 -14.65 9.34 -1.05
N LYS A 2 -14.33 8.80 0.10
CA LYS A 2 -12.99 8.88 0.70
C LYS A 2 -12.21 7.60 0.42
N ILE A 3 -11.05 7.73 -0.20
CA ILE A 3 -10.11 6.64 -0.47
C ILE A 3 -8.90 6.81 0.44
N LEU A 4 -8.74 5.91 1.39
CA LEU A 4 -7.57 5.89 2.27
C LEU A 4 -6.43 5.14 1.59
N ILE A 5 -5.27 5.78 1.52
CA ILE A 5 -4.02 5.12 1.13
C ILE A 5 -3.10 5.21 2.34
N VAL A 6 -2.84 4.07 2.96
CA VAL A 6 -1.93 3.97 4.11
C VAL A 6 -0.74 3.08 3.76
N TYR A 7 0.47 3.53 4.11
CA TYR A 7 1.68 2.81 3.74
C TYR A 7 2.77 2.94 4.81
N TYR A 8 3.73 2.02 4.76
CA TYR A 8 5.02 2.13 5.40
C TYR A 8 6.15 2.13 4.38
N SER A 9 7.14 3.02 4.54
CA SER A 9 8.28 3.09 3.63
C SER A 9 9.53 3.62 4.34
N LEU A 10 10.47 2.71 4.67
CA LEU A 10 11.76 3.09 5.26
C LEU A 10 12.73 3.64 4.20
N TYR A 11 12.79 3.00 3.02
CA TYR A 11 13.76 3.32 1.94
C TYR A 11 13.15 4.12 0.77
N GLY A 12 11.89 4.58 0.87
CA GLY A 12 11.27 5.43 -0.15
C GLY A 12 10.58 4.69 -1.31
N HIS A 13 10.85 3.41 -1.55
CA HIS A 13 10.29 2.67 -2.69
C HIS A 13 8.76 2.52 -2.61
N VAL A 14 8.23 2.12 -1.44
CA VAL A 14 6.79 2.00 -1.21
C VAL A 14 6.11 3.37 -1.21
N LEU A 15 6.79 4.44 -0.76
CA LEU A 15 6.29 5.82 -0.89
C LEU A 15 6.02 6.16 -2.36
N LYS A 16 6.93 5.83 -3.29
CA LYS A 16 6.73 6.10 -4.72
C LYS A 16 5.55 5.32 -5.30
N LEU A 17 5.40 4.04 -4.91
CA LEU A 17 4.22 3.27 -5.28
C LEU A 17 2.95 3.88 -4.70
N ALA A 18 2.96 4.30 -3.42
CA ALA A 18 1.81 4.93 -2.77
C ALA A 18 1.41 6.25 -3.47
N GLN A 19 2.38 7.04 -3.91
CA GLN A 19 2.14 8.26 -4.69
C GLN A 19 1.47 7.94 -6.04
N ALA A 20 1.94 6.92 -6.75
CA ALA A 20 1.31 6.48 -8.00
C ALA A 20 -0.11 5.92 -7.77
N VAL A 21 -0.33 5.15 -6.71
CA VAL A 21 -1.66 4.69 -6.28
C VAL A 21 -2.58 5.89 -6.01
N LYS A 22 -2.06 6.92 -5.34
CA LYS A 22 -2.78 8.18 -5.07
C LYS A 22 -3.20 8.87 -6.37
N GLU A 23 -2.28 9.08 -7.30
CA GLU A 23 -2.56 9.67 -8.62
C GLU A 23 -3.71 8.90 -9.34
N GLY A 24 -3.65 7.57 -9.28
CA GLY A 24 -4.69 6.72 -9.86
C GLY A 24 -6.05 6.89 -9.20
N ALA A 25 -6.11 6.93 -7.88
CA ALA A 25 -7.36 7.13 -7.14
C ALA A 25 -7.95 8.53 -7.39
N GLU A 26 -7.12 9.58 -7.39
CA GLU A 26 -7.52 10.98 -7.65
C GLU A 26 -8.04 11.19 -9.08
N SER A 27 -7.69 10.33 -10.03
CA SER A 27 -8.22 10.39 -11.39
C SER A 27 -9.72 10.06 -11.50
N VAL A 28 -10.31 9.48 -10.44
CA VAL A 28 -11.72 9.11 -10.40
C VAL A 28 -12.55 10.27 -9.85
N LYS A 29 -13.53 10.71 -10.63
CA LYS A 29 -14.39 11.85 -10.27
C LYS A 29 -15.09 11.63 -8.92
N GLY A 30 -14.94 12.57 -8.01
CA GLY A 30 -15.54 12.55 -6.68
C GLY A 30 -14.75 11.74 -5.64
N ALA A 31 -13.56 11.26 -5.98
CA ALA A 31 -12.64 10.68 -5.01
C ALA A 31 -11.89 11.79 -4.24
N GLU A 32 -11.93 11.69 -2.92
CA GLU A 32 -11.10 12.46 -1.98
C GLU A 32 -10.09 11.47 -1.39
N VAL A 33 -8.80 11.73 -1.56
CA VAL A 33 -7.75 10.81 -1.07
C VAL A 33 -7.26 11.24 0.31
N LEU A 34 -7.37 10.33 1.27
CA LEU A 34 -6.70 10.41 2.55
C LEU A 34 -5.35 9.70 2.43
N PHE A 35 -4.26 10.47 2.30
CA PHE A 35 -2.92 9.92 2.16
C PHE A 35 -2.24 9.87 3.52
N ARG A 36 -1.86 8.67 4.00
CA ARG A 36 -1.37 8.43 5.36
C ARG A 36 -0.17 7.50 5.37
N ARG A 37 0.70 7.68 6.36
CA ARG A 37 1.75 6.71 6.68
C ARG A 37 1.44 6.00 8.00
N VAL A 38 2.07 4.86 8.26
CA VAL A 38 2.10 4.29 9.62
C VAL A 38 3.25 4.90 10.41
N GLU A 39 3.13 4.88 11.72
CA GLU A 39 4.14 5.38 12.63
C GLU A 39 5.40 4.50 12.62
N GLU A 40 6.57 5.13 12.75
CA GLU A 40 7.84 4.42 12.89
C GLU A 40 8.12 4.12 14.36
N PHE A 41 8.77 2.99 14.62
CA PHE A 41 9.17 2.62 15.98
C PHE A 41 10.40 3.41 16.44
N ASP A 42 10.43 3.86 17.68
CA ASP A 42 11.55 4.59 18.29
C ASP A 42 12.89 3.85 18.15
N VAL A 43 12.87 2.52 18.26
CA VAL A 43 14.07 1.70 18.09
C VAL A 43 14.66 1.81 16.69
N VAL A 44 13.80 1.91 15.65
CA VAL A 44 14.25 2.09 14.26
C VAL A 44 14.79 3.51 14.09
N LEU A 45 14.09 4.52 14.61
CA LEU A 45 14.53 5.92 14.57
C LEU A 45 15.91 6.07 15.21
N LYS A 46 16.15 5.50 16.40
CA LYS A 46 17.43 5.52 17.10
C LYS A 46 18.54 4.82 16.30
N ASN A 47 18.28 3.62 15.80
CA ASN A 47 19.27 2.82 15.08
C ASN A 47 19.64 3.37 13.70
N THR A 48 18.84 4.28 13.15
CA THR A 48 19.03 4.86 11.81
C THR A 48 19.21 6.38 11.86
N ALA A 49 19.49 6.94 13.04
CA ALA A 49 19.60 8.39 13.23
C ALA A 49 20.71 9.02 12.36
N ASP A 50 21.86 8.35 12.25
CA ASP A 50 23.05 8.82 11.53
C ASP A 50 23.03 8.48 10.03
N ASP A 51 22.02 7.74 9.56
CA ASP A 51 21.89 7.40 8.15
C ASP A 51 21.30 8.57 7.37
N LYS A 52 22.17 9.21 6.56
CA LYS A 52 21.80 10.39 5.76
C LYS A 52 20.72 10.08 4.72
N TYR A 53 20.78 8.91 4.08
CA TYR A 53 19.77 8.54 3.08
C TYR A 53 18.39 8.33 3.73
N LEU A 54 18.33 7.59 4.83
CA LEU A 54 17.08 7.39 5.56
C LEU A 54 16.53 8.69 6.15
N SER A 55 17.43 9.61 6.56
CA SER A 55 17.02 10.95 7.02
C SER A 55 16.36 11.76 5.91
N GLN A 56 16.88 11.70 4.66
CA GLN A 56 16.25 12.33 3.50
C GLN A 56 14.88 11.71 3.17
N VAL A 57 14.76 10.38 3.25
CA VAL A 57 13.48 9.70 3.03
C VAL A 57 12.45 10.06 4.11
N ARG A 58 12.87 10.20 5.37
CA ARG A 58 12.01 10.69 6.47
C ARG A 58 11.53 12.12 6.22
N GLU A 59 12.45 13.00 5.77
CA GLU A 59 12.10 14.39 5.46
C GLU A 59 11.02 14.49 4.37
N GLN A 60 11.07 13.63 3.34
CA GLN A 60 10.03 13.56 2.30
C GLN A 60 8.65 13.15 2.84
N GLN A 61 8.59 12.53 4.00
CA GLN A 61 7.36 11.99 4.59
C GLN A 61 6.91 12.75 5.85
N LYS A 62 7.64 13.77 6.30
CA LYS A 62 7.38 14.44 7.58
C LYS A 62 5.99 15.07 7.68
N ASP A 63 5.50 15.64 6.57
CA ASP A 63 4.22 16.33 6.50
C ASP A 63 3.04 15.37 6.18
N ILE A 64 3.32 14.08 5.96
CA ILE A 64 2.29 13.07 5.73
C ILE A 64 1.78 12.59 7.09
N PRO A 65 0.48 12.81 7.41
CA PRO A 65 -0.07 12.43 8.71
C PRO A 65 0.02 10.93 8.97
N VAL A 66 0.17 10.56 10.24
CA VAL A 66 0.06 9.16 10.70
C VAL A 66 -1.39 8.72 10.62
N CYS A 67 -1.62 7.51 10.13
CA CYS A 67 -2.95 6.90 10.02
C CYS A 67 -3.55 6.64 11.40
N THR A 68 -4.81 6.99 11.55
CA THR A 68 -5.61 6.74 12.74
C THR A 68 -6.73 5.74 12.46
N LEU A 69 -7.33 5.18 13.52
CA LEU A 69 -8.54 4.35 13.38
C LEU A 69 -9.72 5.15 12.81
N ASP A 70 -9.77 6.47 13.05
CA ASP A 70 -10.81 7.33 12.49
C ASP A 70 -10.63 7.52 10.97
N ASP A 71 -9.40 7.53 10.45
CA ASP A 71 -9.15 7.51 9.01
C ASP A 71 -9.70 6.23 8.37
N LEU A 72 -9.44 5.04 8.99
CA LEU A 72 -9.98 3.75 8.54
C LEU A 72 -11.51 3.71 8.59
N ARG A 73 -12.10 4.21 9.68
CA ARG A 73 -13.56 4.32 9.84
C ARG A 73 -14.19 5.20 8.77
N ALA A 74 -13.59 6.36 8.52
CA ALA A 74 -14.11 7.36 7.59
C ALA A 74 -13.92 6.98 6.11
N ALA A 75 -13.02 6.06 5.80
CA ALA A 75 -12.74 5.62 4.44
C ALA A 75 -13.88 4.78 3.86
N ASP A 76 -14.15 4.97 2.57
CA ASP A 76 -15.08 4.17 1.79
C ASP A 76 -14.37 3.04 1.03
N GLY A 77 -13.08 3.22 0.72
CA GLY A 77 -12.17 2.24 0.14
C GLY A 77 -10.76 2.43 0.68
N VAL A 78 -9.97 1.37 0.74
CA VAL A 78 -8.66 1.36 1.40
C VAL A 78 -7.58 0.74 0.51
N LEU A 79 -6.39 1.36 0.48
CA LEU A 79 -5.21 0.78 -0.16
C LEU A 79 -4.08 0.72 0.86
N ILE A 80 -3.47 -0.47 1.03
CA ILE A 80 -2.44 -0.71 2.04
C ILE A 80 -1.12 -1.06 1.36
N GLY A 81 -0.05 -0.34 1.70
CA GLY A 81 1.29 -0.56 1.17
C GLY A 81 2.33 -0.86 2.23
N SER A 82 3.05 -1.96 2.06
CA SER A 82 4.16 -2.33 2.94
C SER A 82 5.29 -2.98 2.15
N PRO A 83 6.57 -2.69 2.43
CA PRO A 83 7.65 -3.52 1.90
C PRO A 83 7.60 -4.89 2.55
N THR A 84 8.16 -5.89 1.87
CA THR A 84 8.23 -7.25 2.41
C THR A 84 9.11 -7.34 3.66
N ARG A 85 8.72 -8.17 4.58
CA ARG A 85 9.54 -8.76 5.62
C ARG A 85 9.26 -10.27 5.64
N TYR A 86 10.16 -11.03 4.99
CA TYR A 86 10.06 -12.50 4.90
C TYR A 86 8.72 -12.98 4.34
N GLY A 87 8.22 -12.33 3.26
CA GLY A 87 6.94 -12.68 2.63
C GLY A 87 5.71 -12.15 3.37
N ASN A 88 5.86 -11.20 4.30
CA ASN A 88 4.78 -10.58 5.06
C ASN A 88 4.99 -9.05 5.13
N MET A 89 3.98 -8.34 5.64
CA MET A 89 4.09 -6.90 5.92
C MET A 89 5.09 -6.62 7.05
N THR A 90 5.49 -5.36 7.18
CA THR A 90 6.33 -4.90 8.30
C THR A 90 5.56 -4.91 9.62
N ALA A 91 6.29 -4.98 10.74
CA ALA A 91 5.72 -4.92 12.08
C ALA A 91 4.94 -3.60 12.31
N GLN A 92 5.40 -2.49 11.74
CA GLN A 92 4.71 -1.20 11.81
C GLN A 92 3.31 -1.26 11.17
N MET A 93 3.20 -1.84 9.97
CA MET A 93 1.90 -2.01 9.31
C MET A 93 1.03 -3.02 10.07
N LYS A 94 1.62 -4.11 10.56
CA LYS A 94 0.89 -5.11 11.34
C LYS A 94 0.33 -4.52 12.63
N GLN A 95 1.06 -3.62 13.30
CA GLN A 95 0.59 -2.92 14.50
C GLN A 95 -0.68 -2.10 14.22
N LEU A 96 -0.73 -1.36 13.10
CA LEU A 96 -1.96 -0.65 12.70
C LEU A 96 -3.12 -1.64 12.51
N ILE A 97 -2.90 -2.76 11.81
CA ILE A 97 -3.92 -3.78 11.59
C ILE A 97 -4.36 -4.40 12.92
N ASP A 98 -3.44 -4.73 13.81
CA ASP A 98 -3.76 -5.31 15.13
C ASP A 98 -4.57 -4.36 16.02
N SER A 99 -4.43 -3.04 15.82
CA SER A 99 -5.22 -2.05 16.55
C SER A 99 -6.70 -1.94 16.10
N THR A 100 -7.08 -2.60 14.97
CA THR A 100 -8.43 -2.49 14.39
C THR A 100 -9.51 -3.33 15.09
N ALA A 101 -9.22 -3.98 16.20
CA ALA A 101 -10.18 -4.87 16.89
C ALA A 101 -11.53 -4.20 17.18
N SER A 102 -11.55 -2.91 17.54
CA SER A 102 -12.80 -2.17 17.78
C SER A 102 -13.61 -1.92 16.50
N LEU A 103 -12.95 -1.77 15.35
CA LEU A 103 -13.60 -1.62 14.04
C LEU A 103 -14.19 -2.96 13.59
N TRP A 104 -13.45 -4.05 13.81
CA TRP A 104 -13.91 -5.41 13.52
C TRP A 104 -15.16 -5.78 14.32
N LEU A 105 -15.15 -5.56 15.65
CA LEU A 105 -16.30 -5.86 16.52
C LEU A 105 -17.59 -5.15 16.10
N LYS A 106 -17.49 -3.99 15.45
CA LYS A 106 -18.63 -3.18 15.00
C LYS A 106 -18.96 -3.37 13.51
N GLY A 107 -18.21 -4.20 12.78
CA GLY A 107 -18.38 -4.38 11.34
C GLY A 107 -18.07 -3.12 10.51
N GLU A 108 -17.30 -2.15 11.06
CA GLU A 108 -17.09 -0.84 10.44
C GLU A 108 -16.27 -0.89 9.16
N MET A 109 -15.64 -2.03 8.84
CA MET A 109 -14.84 -2.23 7.62
C MET A 109 -15.55 -3.11 6.58
N GLU A 110 -16.69 -3.72 6.94
CA GLU A 110 -17.39 -4.67 6.07
C GLU A 110 -17.84 -4.04 4.75
N GLY A 111 -17.62 -4.77 3.66
CA GLY A 111 -18.00 -4.36 2.31
C GLY A 111 -17.14 -3.24 1.68
N LYS A 112 -16.17 -2.67 2.40
CA LYS A 112 -15.27 -1.66 1.82
C LYS A 112 -14.26 -2.32 0.87
N PRO A 113 -14.11 -1.83 -0.38
CA PRO A 113 -13.08 -2.32 -1.29
C PRO A 113 -11.67 -2.05 -0.76
N ALA A 114 -10.78 -3.05 -0.90
CA ALA A 114 -9.40 -2.96 -0.44
C ALA A 114 -8.41 -3.48 -1.47
N GLY A 115 -7.34 -2.73 -1.72
CA GLY A 115 -6.19 -3.12 -2.54
C GLY A 115 -4.90 -3.12 -1.74
N VAL A 116 -3.92 -3.90 -2.19
CA VAL A 116 -2.62 -4.00 -1.52
C VAL A 116 -1.47 -3.78 -2.52
N PHE A 117 -0.33 -3.25 -2.03
CA PHE A 117 0.87 -3.06 -2.83
C PHE A 117 2.14 -3.24 -2.00
N THR A 118 3.23 -3.68 -2.63
CA THR A 118 4.48 -4.00 -1.93
C THR A 118 5.73 -3.69 -2.75
N CYS A 119 6.88 -3.75 -2.10
CA CYS A 119 8.19 -3.71 -2.74
C CYS A 119 9.09 -4.77 -2.10
N THR A 120 9.89 -5.45 -2.93
CA THR A 120 10.83 -6.50 -2.51
C THR A 120 12.24 -6.20 -3.02
N ALA A 121 13.26 -6.79 -2.43
CA ALA A 121 14.63 -6.64 -2.92
C ALA A 121 14.88 -7.37 -4.25
N SER A 122 14.20 -8.50 -4.48
CA SER A 122 14.41 -9.33 -5.67
C SER A 122 13.09 -9.83 -6.25
N THR A 123 13.11 -10.37 -7.48
CA THR A 123 11.95 -10.91 -8.18
C THR A 123 11.23 -11.99 -7.36
N HIS A 124 11.99 -12.91 -6.76
CA HIS A 124 11.45 -13.98 -5.91
C HIS A 124 11.53 -13.66 -4.41
N GLY A 125 11.62 -12.36 -4.06
CA GLY A 125 11.72 -11.89 -2.66
C GLY A 125 10.41 -11.89 -1.88
N GLY A 126 9.36 -12.54 -2.41
CA GLY A 126 8.05 -12.65 -1.77
C GLY A 126 7.06 -11.56 -2.17
N GLN A 127 7.07 -11.11 -3.43
CA GLN A 127 6.10 -10.13 -3.94
C GLN A 127 4.66 -10.62 -3.70
N GLU A 128 4.32 -11.80 -4.25
CA GLU A 128 2.98 -12.36 -4.17
C GLU A 128 2.61 -12.76 -2.74
N THR A 129 3.54 -13.42 -2.02
CA THR A 129 3.26 -13.86 -0.64
C THR A 129 3.00 -12.69 0.28
N THR A 130 3.73 -11.57 0.15
CA THR A 130 3.49 -10.37 0.95
C THR A 130 2.10 -9.79 0.67
N LEU A 131 1.69 -9.71 -0.59
CA LEU A 131 0.36 -9.22 -0.97
C LEU A 131 -0.73 -10.14 -0.42
N VAL A 132 -0.61 -11.46 -0.62
CA VAL A 132 -1.59 -12.44 -0.14
C VAL A 132 -1.69 -12.42 1.39
N THR A 133 -0.56 -12.37 2.11
CA THR A 133 -0.59 -12.29 3.58
C THR A 133 -1.18 -10.99 4.09
N MET A 134 -1.05 -9.87 3.37
CA MET A 134 -1.76 -8.62 3.69
C MET A 134 -3.28 -8.72 3.47
N MET A 135 -3.73 -9.50 2.48
CA MET A 135 -5.16 -9.67 2.21
C MET A 135 -5.89 -10.47 3.31
N ILE A 136 -5.20 -11.41 3.97
CA ILE A 136 -5.81 -12.26 4.99
C ILE A 136 -6.50 -11.44 6.10
N PRO A 137 -5.83 -10.49 6.80
CA PRO A 137 -6.51 -9.68 7.80
C PRO A 137 -7.63 -8.79 7.22
N LEU A 138 -7.51 -8.33 5.97
CA LEU A 138 -8.56 -7.54 5.33
C LEU A 138 -9.82 -8.37 5.08
N LEU A 139 -9.68 -9.64 4.71
CA LEU A 139 -10.80 -10.59 4.63
C LEU A 139 -11.45 -10.82 6.00
N HIS A 140 -10.65 -10.92 7.08
CA HIS A 140 -11.19 -11.02 8.44
C HIS A 140 -11.96 -9.76 8.88
N LEU A 141 -11.61 -8.59 8.32
CA LEU A 141 -12.32 -7.34 8.50
C LEU A 141 -13.59 -7.23 7.62
N GLY A 142 -13.90 -8.25 6.80
CA GLY A 142 -15.07 -8.27 5.91
C GLY A 142 -14.91 -7.41 4.66
N MET A 143 -13.68 -7.02 4.29
CA MET A 143 -13.41 -6.16 3.15
C MET A 143 -13.47 -6.92 1.81
N LEU A 144 -13.73 -6.20 0.72
CA LEU A 144 -13.76 -6.71 -0.65
C LEU A 144 -12.38 -6.55 -1.31
N ILE A 145 -11.67 -7.63 -1.52
CA ILE A 145 -10.31 -7.58 -2.11
C ILE A 145 -10.36 -7.23 -3.59
N VAL A 146 -9.56 -6.23 -3.98
CA VAL A 146 -9.44 -5.71 -5.35
C VAL A 146 -8.00 -5.88 -5.83
N GLY A 147 -7.81 -6.75 -6.81
CA GLY A 147 -6.52 -6.96 -7.48
C GLY A 147 -6.38 -6.15 -8.77
N VAL A 148 -5.33 -6.45 -9.55
CA VAL A 148 -5.03 -5.85 -10.85
C VAL A 148 -5.31 -6.86 -11.96
N PRO A 149 -6.27 -6.60 -12.89
CA PRO A 149 -6.56 -7.56 -13.96
C PRO A 149 -5.46 -7.55 -15.03
N TYR A 150 -5.29 -8.69 -15.70
CA TYR A 150 -4.30 -8.84 -16.78
C TYR A 150 -4.56 -7.95 -18.01
N SER A 151 -5.75 -7.34 -18.12
CA SER A 151 -6.06 -6.35 -19.15
C SER A 151 -5.36 -4.99 -18.94
N VAL A 152 -4.76 -4.76 -17.76
CA VAL A 152 -3.93 -3.57 -17.52
C VAL A 152 -2.63 -3.72 -18.29
N GLU A 153 -2.29 -2.67 -19.04
CA GLU A 153 -1.05 -2.64 -19.82
C GLU A 153 0.18 -2.90 -18.93
N GLY A 154 1.09 -3.72 -19.39
CA GLY A 154 2.29 -4.10 -18.65
C GLY A 154 2.13 -5.27 -17.71
N MET A 155 0.92 -5.84 -17.51
CA MET A 155 0.72 -7.01 -16.63
C MET A 155 1.26 -8.32 -17.24
N LEU A 156 1.24 -8.46 -18.57
CA LEU A 156 1.83 -9.62 -19.27
C LEU A 156 3.28 -9.31 -19.64
N HIS A 157 4.20 -9.67 -18.76
CA HIS A 157 5.64 -9.47 -18.97
C HIS A 157 6.45 -10.68 -18.53
N THR A 158 7.65 -10.83 -19.11
CA THR A 158 8.61 -11.90 -18.80
C THR A 158 9.91 -11.37 -18.17
N GLU A 159 9.97 -10.08 -17.94
CA GLU A 159 11.14 -9.40 -17.37
C GLU A 159 11.11 -9.40 -15.85
N ALA A 160 12.28 -9.23 -15.22
CA ALA A 160 12.40 -9.02 -13.79
C ALA A 160 11.92 -7.61 -13.41
N ARG A 161 10.65 -7.49 -13.02
CA ARG A 161 9.99 -6.26 -12.56
C ARG A 161 8.78 -6.57 -11.69
N GLY A 162 8.12 -5.53 -11.19
CA GLY A 162 6.89 -5.65 -10.43
C GLY A 162 5.65 -5.86 -11.31
N GLY A 163 4.51 -5.98 -10.66
CA GLY A 163 3.20 -6.17 -11.28
C GLY A 163 2.69 -7.61 -11.13
N THR A 164 1.67 -7.79 -10.30
CA THR A 164 1.02 -9.07 -10.06
C THR A 164 -0.50 -8.90 -10.04
N PRO A 165 -1.31 -9.95 -10.31
CA PRO A 165 -2.76 -9.84 -10.22
C PRO A 165 -3.26 -9.60 -8.79
N TYR A 166 -2.43 -9.87 -7.79
CA TYR A 166 -2.76 -9.64 -6.38
C TYR A 166 -2.62 -8.16 -5.97
N GLY A 167 -1.78 -7.38 -6.67
CA GLY A 167 -1.56 -5.97 -6.37
C GLY A 167 -0.33 -5.42 -7.08
N ALA A 168 -0.10 -4.11 -6.93
CA ALA A 168 1.08 -3.48 -7.51
C ALA A 168 2.34 -3.81 -6.70
N THR A 169 3.45 -4.05 -7.41
CA THR A 169 4.75 -4.36 -6.80
C THR A 169 5.88 -3.64 -7.51
N ALA A 170 7.04 -3.56 -6.85
CA ALA A 170 8.30 -3.10 -7.43
C ALA A 170 9.49 -3.90 -6.87
N ILE A 171 10.63 -3.88 -7.57
CA ILE A 171 11.88 -4.49 -7.14
C ILE A 171 12.87 -3.38 -6.81
N ALA A 172 13.40 -3.41 -5.57
CA ALA A 172 14.32 -2.39 -5.06
C ALA A 172 15.81 -2.69 -5.29
N GLY A 173 16.16 -3.94 -5.61
CA GLY A 173 17.54 -4.40 -5.58
C GLY A 173 18.01 -4.79 -4.17
N GLY A 174 19.11 -5.56 -4.09
CA GLY A 174 19.64 -6.07 -2.82
C GLY A 174 20.16 -4.99 -1.87
N GLN A 175 20.52 -3.82 -2.41
CA GLN A 175 20.98 -2.65 -1.66
C GLN A 175 19.97 -1.48 -1.71
N GLY A 176 18.78 -1.70 -2.27
CA GLY A 176 17.78 -0.64 -2.46
C GLY A 176 18.14 0.34 -3.59
N GLU A 177 19.02 -0.06 -4.49
CA GLU A 177 19.56 0.77 -5.57
C GLU A 177 18.62 0.97 -6.75
N LEU A 178 17.65 0.05 -6.93
CA LEU A 178 16.69 0.14 -8.02
C LEU A 178 15.48 0.97 -7.59
N GLN A 179 15.02 1.81 -8.49
CA GLN A 179 13.77 2.54 -8.29
C GLN A 179 12.62 1.82 -8.98
N PRO A 180 11.35 1.98 -8.51
CA PRO A 180 10.19 1.49 -9.24
C PRO A 180 10.24 1.97 -10.70
N LYS A 181 10.08 1.03 -11.64
CA LYS A 181 10.08 1.33 -13.06
C LYS A 181 8.80 2.09 -13.46
N PRO A 182 8.79 2.82 -14.58
CA PRO A 182 7.59 3.51 -15.05
C PRO A 182 6.37 2.58 -15.18
N GLU A 183 6.59 1.33 -15.59
CA GLU A 183 5.56 0.30 -15.73
C GLU A 183 5.02 -0.15 -14.37
N ASP A 184 5.88 -0.30 -13.34
CA ASP A 184 5.45 -0.61 -11.97
C ASP A 184 4.53 0.50 -11.43
N LEU A 185 4.90 1.77 -11.70
CA LEU A 185 4.10 2.93 -11.32
C LEU A 185 2.79 3.02 -12.11
N ALA A 186 2.79 2.63 -13.39
CA ALA A 186 1.57 2.56 -14.20
C ALA A 186 0.57 1.53 -13.64
N ILE A 187 1.05 0.35 -13.24
CA ILE A 187 0.25 -0.68 -12.59
C ILE A 187 -0.26 -0.19 -11.22
N ALA A 188 0.56 0.53 -10.45
CA ALA A 188 0.15 1.13 -9.19
C ALA A 188 -0.97 2.18 -9.38
N ARG A 189 -0.87 3.03 -10.41
CA ARG A 189 -1.97 3.95 -10.79
C ARG A 189 -3.25 3.20 -11.15
N ALA A 190 -3.11 2.12 -11.93
CA ALA A 190 -4.26 1.29 -12.31
C ALA A 190 -4.95 0.66 -11.10
N LEU A 191 -4.19 0.18 -10.11
CA LEU A 191 -4.73 -0.33 -8.85
C LEU A 191 -5.50 0.75 -8.09
N GLY A 192 -4.91 1.94 -7.93
CA GLY A 192 -5.54 3.07 -7.23
C GLY A 192 -6.85 3.49 -7.88
N ARG A 193 -6.84 3.66 -9.21
CA ARG A 193 -8.04 3.96 -10.00
C ARG A 193 -9.11 2.89 -9.82
N ARG A 194 -8.73 1.61 -9.95
CA ARG A 194 -9.67 0.50 -9.86
C ARG A 194 -10.36 0.40 -8.50
N VAL A 195 -9.62 0.55 -7.39
CA VAL A 195 -10.21 0.58 -6.05
C VAL A 195 -11.21 1.72 -5.93
N ALA A 196 -10.87 2.92 -6.40
CA ALA A 196 -11.76 4.07 -6.36
C ALA A 196 -13.03 3.85 -7.22
N GLU A 197 -12.89 3.32 -8.44
CA GLU A 197 -14.03 3.00 -9.32
C GLU A 197 -14.98 1.95 -8.70
N ILE A 198 -14.42 0.88 -8.10
CA ILE A 198 -15.22 -0.15 -7.43
C ILE A 198 -15.90 0.45 -6.19
N THR A 199 -15.19 1.28 -5.42
CA THR A 199 -15.77 1.98 -4.28
C THR A 199 -16.96 2.85 -4.69
N ALA A 200 -16.84 3.57 -5.82
CA ALA A 200 -17.95 4.36 -6.33
C ALA A 200 -19.18 3.51 -6.68
N ARG A 201 -18.98 2.32 -7.26
CA ARG A 201 -20.06 1.39 -7.63
C ARG A 201 -20.75 0.74 -6.43
N VAL A 202 -19.96 0.40 -5.38
CA VAL A 202 -20.48 -0.26 -4.18
C VAL A 202 -21.29 0.71 -3.31
N ARG A 203 -20.96 2.00 -3.35
CA ARG A 203 -21.71 3.03 -2.61
C ARG A 203 -23.07 3.40 -3.23
N GLY A 204 -23.33 3.05 -4.49
CA GLY A 204 -24.57 3.39 -5.22
C GLY A 204 -24.49 4.76 -5.76
#